data_48926bf35415b46eee46933249db810f
#
_entry.id   48926bf35415b46eee46933249db810f
#
_cell.length_a   1.000
_cell.length_b   1.000
_cell.length_c   1.000
_cell.angle_alpha   90.00
_cell.angle_beta   90.00
_cell.angle_gamma   90.00
#
_symmetry.space_group_name_H-M   'P 1'
#
loop_
_entity.id
_entity.type
_entity.pdbx_description
1 polymer ?
#
loop_
_entity_poly.entity_id
_entity_poly.type
_entity_poly.pdbx_seq_one_letter_code
_entity_poly.pdbx_strand_id
1 'polypeptide(L)'
;MNSIFLRIYGGMLLVLVAVSLLALVSIRMINDVRAEDYRERMATGTFRLMADNLEPMDEAERQKALAVWMRLIGVPLELRQLDDLGLESSSWSRLIQGRVLVLSSAPSEVRVYSLVDLSQQQVLTADIEKISEQLGRATLFLIADELVRHPESDMPTWLQRLRRDKGFGFPLNLTRLNETDLDADQRRRLDEFDTVLSLGPDGNAVMMYMKIPDTNWVVSLGPIYQMQEYPPEMLLMTGLLALSLSGLLIYLLVRQLEQRLMNLESA
;
A
#
# COMPACT_ATOMS: atom_id res chain seq x y z
N MET A 1 21.54 -46.01 -28.41
CA MET A 1 22.03 -44.63 -28.18
C MET A 1 20.97 -43.59 -27.81
N ASN A 2 19.72 -43.67 -28.32
CA ASN A 2 18.68 -42.64 -28.05
C ASN A 2 18.19 -42.51 -26.59
N SER A 3 18.34 -43.56 -25.79
CA SER A 3 17.79 -43.55 -24.41
C SER A 3 18.61 -42.68 -23.42
N ILE A 4 19.90 -42.56 -23.59
CA ILE A 4 20.77 -41.77 -22.70
C ILE A 4 20.60 -40.27 -22.99
N PHE A 5 20.56 -39.90 -24.27
CA PHE A 5 20.28 -38.54 -24.69
C PHE A 5 18.91 -38.05 -24.20
N LEU A 6 17.88 -38.91 -24.32
CA LEU A 6 16.51 -38.56 -23.86
C LEU A 6 16.48 -38.34 -22.34
N ARG A 7 17.22 -39.13 -21.56
CA ARG A 7 17.32 -38.95 -20.10
C ARG A 7 18.04 -37.67 -19.69
N ILE A 8 19.15 -37.32 -20.39
CA ILE A 8 19.88 -36.11 -20.13
C ILE A 8 19.04 -34.88 -20.48
N TYR A 9 18.50 -34.84 -21.70
CA TYR A 9 17.63 -33.73 -22.13
C TYR A 9 16.35 -33.60 -21.30
N GLY A 10 15.72 -34.73 -20.97
CA GLY A 10 14.56 -34.74 -20.08
C GLY A 10 14.88 -34.24 -18.68
N GLY A 11 16.03 -34.61 -18.13
CA GLY A 11 16.50 -34.09 -16.84
C GLY A 11 16.80 -32.60 -16.87
N MET A 12 17.47 -32.10 -17.90
CA MET A 12 17.73 -30.67 -18.10
C MET A 12 16.43 -29.87 -18.25
N LEU A 13 15.50 -30.37 -19.06
CA LEU A 13 14.21 -29.71 -19.26
C LEU A 13 13.42 -29.65 -17.95
N LEU A 14 13.41 -30.74 -17.19
CA LEU A 14 12.73 -30.82 -15.89
C LEU A 14 13.30 -29.81 -14.89
N VAL A 15 14.64 -29.70 -14.83
CA VAL A 15 15.31 -28.71 -13.97
C VAL A 15 14.95 -27.29 -14.39
N LEU A 16 14.96 -26.99 -15.69
CA LEU A 16 14.63 -25.67 -16.22
C LEU A 16 13.19 -25.30 -15.86
N VAL A 17 12.23 -26.22 -16.07
CA VAL A 17 10.81 -26.01 -15.74
C VAL A 17 10.64 -25.82 -14.22
N ALA A 18 11.27 -26.66 -13.41
CA ALA A 18 11.16 -26.55 -11.94
C ALA A 18 11.73 -25.22 -11.41
N VAL A 19 12.88 -24.78 -11.91
CA VAL A 19 13.48 -23.49 -11.53
C VAL A 19 12.63 -22.32 -12.01
N SER A 20 12.07 -22.39 -13.22
CA SER A 20 11.17 -21.35 -13.74
C SER A 20 9.90 -21.23 -12.91
N LEU A 21 9.30 -22.35 -12.51
CA LEU A 21 8.12 -22.35 -11.65
C LEU A 21 8.46 -21.78 -10.25
N LEU A 22 9.60 -22.16 -9.68
CA LEU A 22 10.05 -21.62 -8.40
C LEU A 22 10.27 -20.12 -8.47
N ALA A 23 10.89 -19.63 -9.55
CA ALA A 23 11.09 -18.21 -9.79
C ALA A 23 9.75 -17.44 -9.88
N LEU A 24 8.79 -17.97 -10.63
CA LEU A 24 7.44 -17.37 -10.74
C LEU A 24 6.71 -17.30 -9.39
N VAL A 25 6.76 -18.38 -8.62
CA VAL A 25 6.15 -18.42 -7.26
C VAL A 25 6.83 -17.41 -6.34
N SER A 26 8.17 -17.33 -6.39
CA SER A 26 8.93 -16.38 -5.58
C SER A 26 8.61 -14.92 -5.94
N ILE A 27 8.51 -14.60 -7.23
CA ILE A 27 8.13 -13.25 -7.70
C ILE A 27 6.73 -12.89 -7.20
N ARG A 28 5.76 -13.79 -7.32
CA ARG A 28 4.40 -13.56 -6.82
C ARG A 28 4.39 -13.31 -5.32
N MET A 29 5.03 -14.18 -4.56
CA MET A 29 5.08 -14.05 -3.09
C MET A 29 5.71 -12.72 -2.64
N ILE A 30 6.84 -12.32 -3.25
CA ILE A 30 7.48 -11.04 -2.93
C ILE A 30 6.58 -9.86 -3.33
N ASN A 31 5.90 -9.97 -4.47
CA ASN A 31 4.96 -8.93 -4.93
C ASN A 31 3.77 -8.77 -3.99
N ASP A 32 3.19 -9.87 -3.52
CA ASP A 32 2.06 -9.86 -2.58
C ASP A 32 2.47 -9.19 -1.26
N VAL A 33 3.63 -9.54 -0.70
CA VAL A 33 4.17 -8.91 0.52
C VAL A 33 4.41 -7.40 0.32
N ARG A 34 4.98 -7.01 -0.83
CA ARG A 34 5.21 -5.58 -1.14
C ARG A 34 3.90 -4.81 -1.31
N ALA A 35 2.90 -5.44 -1.94
CA ALA A 35 1.60 -4.83 -2.13
C ALA A 35 0.87 -4.62 -0.79
N GLU A 36 0.94 -5.60 0.11
CA GLU A 36 0.37 -5.49 1.46
C GLU A 36 1.07 -4.39 2.28
N ASP A 37 2.38 -4.38 2.30
CA ASP A 37 3.20 -3.34 2.96
C ASP A 37 2.90 -1.92 2.44
N TYR A 38 2.73 -1.79 1.13
CA TYR A 38 2.37 -0.53 0.49
C TYR A 38 0.98 -0.06 0.94
N ARG A 39 -0.01 -0.96 0.91
CA ARG A 39 -1.39 -0.66 1.34
C ARG A 39 -1.44 -0.27 2.82
N GLU A 40 -0.74 -1.01 3.69
CA GLU A 40 -0.68 -0.72 5.13
C GLU A 40 -0.07 0.68 5.38
N ARG A 41 1.03 1.01 4.71
CA ARG A 41 1.65 2.34 4.83
C ARG A 41 0.73 3.46 4.35
N MET A 42 0.02 3.25 3.23
CA MET A 42 -0.91 4.23 2.70
C MET A 42 -2.10 4.48 3.64
N ALA A 43 -2.64 3.43 4.26
CA ALA A 43 -3.78 3.52 5.17
C ALA A 43 -3.41 4.08 6.54
N THR A 44 -2.19 3.82 7.04
CA THR A 44 -1.81 4.04 8.44
C THR A 44 -2.09 5.46 8.92
N GLY A 45 -1.58 6.48 8.23
CA GLY A 45 -1.73 7.88 8.69
C GLY A 45 -3.17 8.34 8.70
N THR A 46 -3.92 8.02 7.65
CA THR A 46 -5.32 8.41 7.50
C THR A 46 -6.21 7.77 8.56
N PHE A 47 -6.08 6.46 8.76
CA PHE A 47 -6.92 5.73 9.72
C PHE A 47 -6.55 6.02 11.17
N ARG A 48 -5.28 6.29 11.47
CA ARG A 48 -4.89 6.81 12.79
C ARG A 48 -5.50 8.18 13.08
N LEU A 49 -5.47 9.07 12.09
CA LEU A 49 -6.09 10.40 12.26
C LEU A 49 -7.60 10.29 12.45
N MET A 50 -8.28 9.40 11.69
CA MET A 50 -9.72 9.12 11.88
C MET A 50 -9.99 8.57 13.28
N ALA A 51 -9.23 7.57 13.72
CA ALA A 51 -9.42 6.94 15.03
C ALA A 51 -9.24 7.95 16.17
N ASP A 52 -8.18 8.76 16.14
CA ASP A 52 -7.94 9.79 17.15
C ASP A 52 -9.02 10.86 17.19
N ASN A 53 -9.61 11.20 16.05
CA ASN A 53 -10.74 12.14 15.99
C ASN A 53 -12.03 11.52 16.56
N LEU A 54 -12.22 10.22 16.43
CA LEU A 54 -13.39 9.51 16.97
C LEU A 54 -13.26 9.18 18.46
N GLU A 55 -12.05 9.00 18.97
CA GLU A 55 -11.81 8.59 20.37
C GLU A 55 -12.51 9.48 21.39
N PRO A 56 -12.40 10.82 21.34
CA PRO A 56 -13.05 11.71 22.32
C PRO A 56 -14.55 11.88 22.14
N MET A 57 -15.13 11.40 21.04
CA MET A 57 -16.55 11.58 20.70
C MET A 57 -17.43 10.56 21.41
N ASP A 58 -18.67 10.97 21.73
CA ASP A 58 -19.71 10.03 22.14
C ASP A 58 -20.24 9.21 20.95
N GLU A 59 -21.03 8.17 21.22
CA GLU A 59 -21.55 7.27 20.19
C GLU A 59 -22.38 7.99 19.11
N ALA A 60 -23.17 8.97 19.50
CA ALA A 60 -24.01 9.74 18.55
C ALA A 60 -23.16 10.66 17.66
N GLU A 61 -22.11 11.23 18.22
CA GLU A 61 -21.13 12.06 17.51
C GLU A 61 -20.28 11.22 16.55
N ARG A 62 -19.83 10.02 16.99
CA ARG A 62 -19.11 9.05 16.14
C ARG A 62 -19.92 8.68 14.90
N GLN A 63 -21.21 8.34 15.09
CA GLN A 63 -22.10 7.99 13.98
C GLN A 63 -22.31 9.15 13.00
N LYS A 64 -22.44 10.37 13.49
CA LYS A 64 -22.55 11.57 12.64
C LYS A 64 -21.24 11.81 11.87
N ALA A 65 -20.09 11.72 12.52
CA ALA A 65 -18.78 11.90 11.88
C ALA A 65 -18.58 10.86 10.77
N LEU A 66 -18.87 9.59 11.05
CA LEU A 66 -18.79 8.51 10.06
C LEU A 66 -19.71 8.76 8.86
N ALA A 67 -20.96 9.16 9.09
CA ALA A 67 -21.90 9.45 8.01
C ALA A 67 -21.41 10.59 7.10
N VAL A 68 -20.80 11.63 7.67
CA VAL A 68 -20.18 12.72 6.91
C VAL A 68 -18.98 12.22 6.12
N TRP A 69 -18.08 11.50 6.76
CA TRP A 69 -16.86 10.96 6.10
C TRP A 69 -17.21 9.98 4.98
N MET A 70 -18.14 9.04 5.21
CA MET A 70 -18.59 8.12 4.15
C MET A 70 -19.07 8.85 2.90
N ARG A 71 -19.83 9.95 3.10
CA ARG A 71 -20.33 10.74 1.97
C ARG A 71 -19.22 11.49 1.22
N LEU A 72 -18.26 12.04 1.95
CA LEU A 72 -17.18 12.87 1.37
C LEU A 72 -16.09 12.01 0.71
N ILE A 73 -15.78 10.87 1.30
CA ILE A 73 -14.67 10.01 0.87
C ILE A 73 -15.16 8.95 -0.14
N GLY A 74 -16.45 8.61 -0.08
CA GLY A 74 -17.03 7.54 -0.91
C GLY A 74 -16.55 6.15 -0.48
N VAL A 75 -16.24 5.96 0.82
CA VAL A 75 -15.79 4.68 1.39
C VAL A 75 -16.77 4.27 2.48
N PRO A 76 -17.28 3.02 2.48
CA PRO A 76 -18.05 2.48 3.59
C PRO A 76 -17.20 2.42 4.87
N LEU A 77 -17.64 3.09 5.91
CA LEU A 77 -16.99 3.12 7.22
C LEU A 77 -17.95 2.58 8.27
N GLU A 78 -17.46 1.68 9.12
CA GLU A 78 -18.25 1.09 10.21
C GLU A 78 -17.43 1.04 11.49
N LEU A 79 -18.12 1.21 12.64
CA LEU A 79 -17.56 0.85 13.94
C LEU A 79 -18.04 -0.55 14.31
N ARG A 80 -17.09 -1.42 14.65
CA ARG A 80 -17.38 -2.80 15.08
C ARG A 80 -16.69 -3.11 16.40
N GLN A 81 -17.23 -4.08 17.12
CA GLN A 81 -16.57 -4.62 18.30
C GLN A 81 -15.38 -5.49 17.87
N LEU A 82 -14.29 -5.39 18.61
CA LEU A 82 -13.06 -6.13 18.33
C LEU A 82 -13.28 -7.64 18.28
N ASP A 83 -14.13 -8.17 19.19
CA ASP A 83 -14.43 -9.57 19.31
C ASP A 83 -15.25 -10.13 18.12
N ASP A 84 -16.02 -9.26 17.45
CA ASP A 84 -16.87 -9.63 16.30
C ASP A 84 -16.07 -9.73 14.98
N LEU A 85 -14.80 -9.34 14.98
CA LEU A 85 -14.01 -9.27 13.74
C LEU A 85 -13.45 -10.62 13.30
N GLY A 86 -13.39 -11.63 14.17
CA GLY A 86 -12.84 -12.96 13.86
C GLY A 86 -11.38 -12.94 13.40
N LEU A 87 -10.58 -12.00 13.89
CA LEU A 87 -9.20 -11.83 13.50
C LEU A 87 -8.31 -12.92 14.09
N GLU A 88 -7.28 -13.33 13.35
CA GLU A 88 -6.23 -14.20 13.88
C GLU A 88 -5.48 -13.53 15.04
N SER A 89 -4.95 -14.31 15.97
CA SER A 89 -4.26 -13.83 17.18
C SER A 89 -3.09 -12.88 16.87
N SER A 90 -2.41 -13.06 15.75
CA SER A 90 -1.32 -12.19 15.28
C SER A 90 -1.84 -10.82 14.86
N SER A 91 -2.91 -10.77 14.09
CA SER A 91 -3.58 -9.54 13.63
C SER A 91 -4.21 -8.80 14.80
N TRP A 92 -4.86 -9.53 15.68
CA TRP A 92 -5.45 -9.00 16.91
C TRP A 92 -4.40 -8.29 17.79
N SER A 93 -3.23 -8.94 18.00
CA SER A 93 -2.13 -8.34 18.77
C SER A 93 -1.58 -7.08 18.13
N ARG A 94 -1.47 -7.04 16.80
CA ARG A 94 -1.01 -5.84 16.07
C ARG A 94 -2.00 -4.68 16.20
N LEU A 95 -3.30 -4.96 16.15
CA LEU A 95 -4.34 -3.96 16.28
C LEU A 95 -4.37 -3.32 17.66
N ILE A 96 -4.25 -4.12 18.74
CA ILE A 96 -4.16 -3.62 20.13
C ILE A 96 -2.90 -2.78 20.35
N GLN A 97 -1.80 -3.06 19.64
CA GLN A 97 -0.60 -2.23 19.67
C GLN A 97 -0.76 -0.89 18.93
N GLY A 98 -1.97 -0.55 18.45
CA GLY A 98 -2.25 0.67 17.71
C GLY A 98 -1.77 0.66 16.26
N ARG A 99 -1.53 -0.54 15.68
CA ARG A 99 -1.23 -0.66 14.26
C ARG A 99 -2.51 -0.69 13.45
N VAL A 100 -2.50 -0.01 12.31
CA VAL A 100 -3.55 -0.13 11.30
C VAL A 100 -3.29 -1.43 10.54
N LEU A 101 -4.32 -2.27 10.42
CA LEU A 101 -4.24 -3.52 9.67
C LEU A 101 -4.94 -3.35 8.31
N VAL A 102 -4.35 -3.93 7.30
CA VAL A 102 -4.92 -4.00 5.96
C VAL A 102 -4.98 -5.46 5.54
N LEU A 103 -6.18 -5.98 5.41
CA LEU A 103 -6.40 -7.36 5.00
C LEU A 103 -7.04 -7.36 3.61
N SER A 104 -6.51 -8.16 2.70
CA SER A 104 -7.04 -8.33 1.35
C SER A 104 -7.69 -9.69 1.22
N SER A 105 -9.00 -9.71 0.97
CA SER A 105 -9.75 -10.95 0.67
C SER A 105 -9.70 -11.31 -0.80
N ALA A 106 -9.51 -10.31 -1.67
CA ALA A 106 -9.33 -10.42 -3.10
C ALA A 106 -8.47 -9.24 -3.60
N PRO A 107 -7.92 -9.30 -4.81
CA PRO A 107 -7.08 -8.21 -5.35
C PRO A 107 -7.74 -6.83 -5.35
N SER A 108 -9.07 -6.79 -5.45
CA SER A 108 -9.88 -5.57 -5.48
C SER A 108 -10.59 -5.25 -4.16
N GLU A 109 -10.56 -6.15 -3.18
CA GLU A 109 -11.27 -5.96 -1.90
C GLU A 109 -10.25 -5.85 -0.76
N VAL A 110 -10.07 -4.65 -0.29
CA VAL A 110 -9.15 -4.33 0.80
C VAL A 110 -9.96 -3.83 1.99
N ARG A 111 -9.85 -4.54 3.11
CA ARG A 111 -10.46 -4.11 4.37
C ARG A 111 -9.40 -3.58 5.32
N VAL A 112 -9.64 -2.37 5.81
CA VAL A 112 -8.76 -1.68 6.75
C VAL A 112 -9.39 -1.69 8.14
N TYR A 113 -8.56 -1.88 9.17
CA TYR A 113 -8.95 -1.88 10.57
C TYR A 113 -8.06 -0.93 11.35
N SER A 114 -8.66 -0.09 12.19
CA SER A 114 -7.95 0.80 13.10
C SER A 114 -8.65 0.83 14.45
N LEU A 115 -7.92 0.61 15.53
CA LEU A 115 -8.47 0.69 16.88
C LEU A 115 -8.81 2.14 17.19
N VAL A 116 -10.05 2.39 17.63
CA VAL A 116 -10.53 3.70 18.06
C VAL A 116 -10.44 3.82 19.56
N ASP A 117 -10.98 2.85 20.28
CA ASP A 117 -11.05 2.87 21.74
C ASP A 117 -10.79 1.46 22.28
N LEU A 118 -9.68 1.31 23.02
CA LEU A 118 -9.32 0.03 23.62
C LEU A 118 -10.26 -0.33 24.78
N SER A 119 -10.75 0.66 25.51
CA SER A 119 -11.63 0.44 26.69
C SER A 119 -13.00 -0.06 26.28
N GLN A 120 -13.51 0.41 25.15
CA GLN A 120 -14.77 -0.01 24.55
C GLN A 120 -14.60 -1.12 23.48
N GLN A 121 -13.36 -1.53 23.21
CA GLN A 121 -13.01 -2.51 22.17
C GLN A 121 -13.57 -2.14 20.79
N GLN A 122 -13.65 -0.84 20.48
CA GLN A 122 -14.18 -0.37 19.21
C GLN A 122 -13.11 -0.22 18.15
N VAL A 123 -13.41 -0.71 16.97
CA VAL A 123 -12.54 -0.72 15.80
C VAL A 123 -13.26 -0.07 14.62
N LEU A 124 -12.62 0.91 14.00
CA LEU A 124 -13.03 1.48 12.72
C LEU A 124 -12.66 0.51 11.62
N THR A 125 -13.63 0.14 10.80
CA THR A 125 -13.46 -0.71 9.62
C THR A 125 -13.84 0.04 8.36
N ALA A 126 -13.12 -0.22 7.27
CA ALA A 126 -13.40 0.37 5.96
C ALA A 126 -13.16 -0.65 4.85
N ASP A 127 -14.08 -0.71 3.90
CA ASP A 127 -13.92 -1.47 2.67
C ASP A 127 -13.48 -0.53 1.54
N ILE A 128 -12.26 -0.73 1.01
CA ILE A 128 -11.62 0.18 0.06
C ILE A 128 -11.37 -0.55 -1.25
N GLU A 129 -11.94 -0.06 -2.35
CA GLU A 129 -11.74 -0.59 -3.69
C GLU A 129 -10.53 0.02 -4.40
N LYS A 130 -10.40 1.36 -4.29
CA LYS A 130 -9.33 2.14 -4.94
C LYS A 130 -8.46 2.83 -3.89
N ILE A 131 -7.57 2.05 -3.29
CA ILE A 131 -6.83 2.46 -2.09
C ILE A 131 -6.10 3.81 -2.24
N SER A 132 -5.43 4.06 -3.34
CA SER A 132 -4.64 5.30 -3.52
C SER A 132 -5.53 6.53 -3.67
N GLU A 133 -6.60 6.45 -4.46
CA GLU A 133 -7.48 7.58 -4.74
C GLU A 133 -8.39 7.90 -3.55
N GLN A 134 -9.06 6.89 -3.00
CA GLN A 134 -9.98 7.05 -1.88
C GLN A 134 -9.24 7.48 -0.61
N LEU A 135 -8.11 6.85 -0.29
CA LEU A 135 -7.28 7.26 0.84
C LEU A 135 -6.66 8.65 0.65
N GLY A 136 -6.24 8.97 -0.57
CA GLY A 136 -5.72 10.30 -0.87
C GLY A 136 -6.75 11.39 -0.61
N ARG A 137 -7.98 11.22 -1.09
CA ARG A 137 -9.10 12.15 -0.81
C ARG A 137 -9.42 12.24 0.68
N ALA A 138 -9.50 11.09 1.36
CA ALA A 138 -9.72 11.03 2.80
C ALA A 138 -8.64 11.81 3.57
N THR A 139 -7.39 11.56 3.22
CA THR A 139 -6.24 12.22 3.85
C THR A 139 -6.31 13.74 3.68
N LEU A 140 -6.51 14.21 2.45
CA LEU A 140 -6.59 15.65 2.17
C LEU A 140 -7.72 16.31 2.95
N PHE A 141 -8.91 15.69 2.94
CA PHE A 141 -10.07 16.20 3.68
C PHE A 141 -9.80 16.30 5.17
N LEU A 142 -9.31 15.22 5.79
CA LEU A 142 -9.05 15.18 7.24
C LEU A 142 -7.95 16.16 7.65
N ILE A 143 -6.91 16.32 6.82
CA ILE A 143 -5.85 17.29 7.08
C ILE A 143 -6.36 18.71 6.92
N ALA A 144 -7.15 19.00 5.89
CA ALA A 144 -7.73 20.33 5.71
C ALA A 144 -8.68 20.69 6.88
N ASP A 145 -9.51 19.74 7.32
CA ASP A 145 -10.39 19.90 8.49
C ASP A 145 -9.61 20.12 9.78
N GLU A 146 -8.50 19.41 9.97
CA GLU A 146 -7.64 19.60 11.13
C GLU A 146 -6.91 20.96 11.09
N LEU A 147 -6.36 21.34 9.94
CA LEU A 147 -5.62 22.59 9.80
C LEU A 147 -6.49 23.84 9.94
N VAL A 148 -7.75 23.79 9.48
CA VAL A 148 -8.66 24.93 9.59
C VAL A 148 -8.95 25.34 11.04
N ARG A 149 -8.76 24.43 12.00
CA ARG A 149 -8.94 24.68 13.44
C ARG A 149 -7.79 25.49 14.06
N HIS A 150 -6.72 25.73 13.29
CA HIS A 150 -5.52 26.41 13.75
C HIS A 150 -5.30 27.73 13.00
N PRO A 151 -4.63 28.73 13.60
CA PRO A 151 -4.25 29.95 12.94
C PRO A 151 -3.40 29.68 11.68
N GLU A 152 -3.57 30.45 10.64
CA GLU A 152 -2.81 30.31 9.39
C GLU A 152 -1.28 30.27 9.59
N SER A 153 -0.77 31.07 10.55
CA SER A 153 0.66 31.10 10.89
C SER A 153 1.21 29.77 11.38
N ASP A 154 0.37 28.95 11.99
CA ASP A 154 0.76 27.73 12.68
C ASP A 154 0.55 26.48 11.83
N MET A 155 -0.23 26.59 10.74
CA MET A 155 -0.58 25.47 9.86
C MET A 155 0.66 24.70 9.35
N PRO A 156 1.76 25.33 8.89
CA PRO A 156 2.94 24.60 8.44
C PRO A 156 3.56 23.75 9.56
N THR A 157 3.61 24.28 10.78
CA THR A 157 4.16 23.58 11.95
C THR A 157 3.25 22.42 12.36
N TRP A 158 1.93 22.61 12.32
CA TRP A 158 0.95 21.56 12.58
C TRP A 158 1.04 20.43 11.55
N LEU A 159 1.11 20.74 10.26
CA LEU A 159 1.26 19.73 9.22
C LEU A 159 2.53 18.90 9.44
N GLN A 160 3.66 19.53 9.80
CA GLN A 160 4.90 18.80 10.09
C GLN A 160 4.73 17.87 11.31
N ARG A 161 4.01 18.31 12.35
CA ARG A 161 3.70 17.49 13.52
C ARG A 161 2.82 16.29 13.13
N LEU A 162 1.73 16.53 12.41
CA LEU A 162 0.84 15.47 11.92
C LEU A 162 1.58 14.44 11.08
N ARG A 163 2.44 14.87 10.17
CA ARG A 163 3.27 13.97 9.34
C ARG A 163 4.15 13.05 10.18
N ARG A 164 4.79 13.60 11.20
CA ARG A 164 5.68 12.83 12.09
C ARG A 164 4.91 11.89 12.99
N ASP A 165 3.81 12.34 13.57
CA ASP A 165 3.11 11.62 14.64
C ASP A 165 2.17 10.52 14.08
N LYS A 166 1.57 10.75 12.90
CA LYS A 166 0.62 9.82 12.30
C LYS A 166 1.25 8.85 11.29
N GLY A 167 2.39 9.19 10.70
CA GLY A 167 3.11 8.32 9.78
C GLY A 167 2.36 8.11 8.46
N PHE A 168 1.99 9.20 7.77
CA PHE A 168 1.35 9.13 6.45
C PHE A 168 2.27 8.48 5.43
N GLY A 169 1.72 7.55 4.64
CA GLY A 169 2.43 6.89 3.54
C GLY A 169 2.57 7.73 2.29
N PHE A 170 1.98 8.93 2.26
CA PHE A 170 2.07 9.90 1.18
C PHE A 170 2.96 11.08 1.56
N PRO A 171 3.72 11.66 0.61
CA PRO A 171 4.28 12.99 0.78
C PRO A 171 3.13 14.01 0.87
N LEU A 172 3.15 14.82 1.92
CA LEU A 172 2.17 15.87 2.16
C LEU A 172 2.89 17.21 2.20
N ASN A 173 2.38 18.21 1.47
CA ASN A 173 2.94 19.54 1.45
C ASN A 173 1.83 20.58 1.63
N LEU A 174 2.22 21.76 2.09
CA LEU A 174 1.37 22.94 2.22
C LEU A 174 1.99 24.05 1.39
N THR A 175 1.22 24.59 0.43
CA THR A 175 1.69 25.56 -0.54
C THR A 175 0.64 26.66 -0.68
N ARG A 176 1.04 27.86 -1.05
CA ARG A 176 0.08 28.92 -1.39
C ARG A 176 -0.56 28.65 -2.75
N LEU A 177 -1.86 28.97 -2.89
CA LEU A 177 -2.60 28.74 -4.15
C LEU A 177 -1.92 29.37 -5.37
N ASN A 178 -1.32 30.56 -5.20
CA ASN A 178 -0.59 31.27 -6.27
C ASN A 178 0.76 30.66 -6.63
N GLU A 179 1.29 29.76 -5.81
CA GLU A 179 2.56 29.05 -6.02
C GLU A 179 2.37 27.67 -6.65
N THR A 180 1.11 27.27 -6.89
CA THR A 180 0.78 25.98 -7.49
C THR A 180 0.84 26.05 -9.02
N ASP A 181 1.37 25.01 -9.66
CA ASP A 181 1.38 24.83 -11.13
C ASP A 181 0.03 24.31 -11.67
N LEU A 182 -1.07 24.83 -11.15
CA LEU A 182 -2.41 24.45 -11.56
C LEU A 182 -2.95 25.42 -12.61
N ASP A 183 -3.70 24.89 -13.57
CA ASP A 183 -4.38 25.72 -14.57
C ASP A 183 -5.60 26.48 -13.99
N ALA A 184 -6.20 27.35 -14.78
CA ALA A 184 -7.30 28.19 -14.33
C ALA A 184 -8.56 27.41 -13.95
N ASP A 185 -8.83 26.29 -14.63
CA ASP A 185 -9.99 25.43 -14.35
C ASP A 185 -9.77 24.63 -13.06
N GLN A 186 -8.57 24.11 -12.88
CA GLN A 186 -8.17 23.43 -11.66
C GLN A 186 -8.23 24.35 -10.43
N ARG A 187 -7.78 25.61 -10.56
CA ARG A 187 -7.87 26.61 -9.48
C ARG A 187 -9.31 26.93 -9.13
N ARG A 188 -10.18 27.09 -10.14
CA ARG A 188 -11.61 27.32 -9.92
C ARG A 188 -12.24 26.17 -9.14
N ARG A 189 -11.93 24.92 -9.50
CA ARG A 189 -12.43 23.73 -8.78
C ARG A 189 -11.92 23.70 -7.34
N LEU A 190 -10.68 24.09 -7.07
CA LEU A 190 -10.19 24.24 -5.69
C LEU A 190 -10.96 25.30 -4.90
N ASP A 191 -11.36 26.41 -5.54
CA ASP A 191 -12.18 27.43 -4.90
C ASP A 191 -13.61 26.96 -4.59
N GLU A 192 -14.09 25.96 -5.32
CA GLU A 192 -15.35 25.24 -5.05
C GLU A 192 -15.17 24.11 -4.02
N PHE A 193 -14.01 24.02 -3.36
CA PHE A 193 -13.62 23.00 -2.39
C PHE A 193 -13.64 21.56 -2.93
N ASP A 194 -13.45 21.41 -4.24
CA ASP A 194 -13.26 20.11 -4.86
C ASP A 194 -11.81 19.61 -4.71
N THR A 195 -11.63 18.29 -4.73
CA THR A 195 -10.29 17.69 -4.80
C THR A 195 -9.85 17.67 -6.26
N VAL A 196 -8.74 18.32 -6.54
CA VAL A 196 -8.15 18.37 -7.88
C VAL A 196 -7.04 17.34 -8.02
N LEU A 197 -7.12 16.53 -9.09
CA LEU A 197 -6.06 15.62 -9.50
C LEU A 197 -5.25 16.28 -10.62
N SER A 198 -3.93 16.20 -10.52
CA SER A 198 -3.01 16.62 -11.56
C SER A 198 -1.94 15.55 -11.78
N LEU A 199 -1.40 15.48 -12.99
CA LEU A 199 -0.22 14.65 -13.23
C LEU A 199 1.01 15.36 -12.66
N GLY A 200 1.87 14.60 -12.01
CA GLY A 200 3.16 15.09 -11.56
C GLY A 200 4.08 15.47 -12.73
N PRO A 201 5.19 16.15 -12.46
CA PRO A 201 6.12 16.63 -13.48
C PRO A 201 6.61 15.56 -14.44
N ASP A 202 6.73 14.32 -13.95
CA ASP A 202 7.21 13.17 -14.72
C ASP A 202 6.11 12.43 -15.50
N GLY A 203 4.84 12.87 -15.41
CA GLY A 203 3.70 12.25 -16.06
C GLY A 203 3.30 10.87 -15.53
N ASN A 204 4.10 10.26 -14.64
CA ASN A 204 3.92 8.91 -14.11
C ASN A 204 3.35 8.87 -12.68
N ALA A 205 3.18 10.02 -12.07
CA ALA A 205 2.67 10.15 -10.71
C ALA A 205 1.42 11.01 -10.68
N VAL A 206 0.55 10.75 -9.73
CA VAL A 206 -0.64 11.55 -9.47
C VAL A 206 -0.39 12.45 -8.28
N MET A 207 -0.72 13.72 -8.46
CA MET A 207 -0.79 14.72 -7.39
C MET A 207 -2.24 15.03 -7.09
N MET A 208 -2.58 15.16 -5.83
CA MET A 208 -3.89 15.59 -5.37
C MET A 208 -3.77 16.88 -4.60
N TYR A 209 -4.73 17.76 -4.79
CA TYR A 209 -4.78 19.08 -4.16
C TYR A 209 -6.14 19.34 -3.54
N MET A 210 -6.15 20.00 -2.39
CA MET A 210 -7.35 20.50 -1.73
C MET A 210 -7.06 21.84 -1.07
N LYS A 211 -7.93 22.83 -1.28
CA LYS A 211 -7.83 24.12 -0.64
C LYS A 211 -8.34 24.05 0.79
N ILE A 212 -7.63 24.69 1.72
CA ILE A 212 -8.11 24.86 3.08
C ILE A 212 -9.16 26.00 3.09
N PRO A 213 -10.36 25.75 3.63
CA PRO A 213 -11.43 26.75 3.69
C PRO A 213 -10.96 28.07 4.31
N ASP A 214 -11.45 29.19 3.76
CA ASP A 214 -11.20 30.55 4.24
C ASP A 214 -9.71 30.99 4.29
N THR A 215 -8.86 30.28 3.55
CA THR A 215 -7.43 30.57 3.47
C THR A 215 -6.92 30.56 2.02
N ASN A 216 -5.66 31.01 1.83
CA ASN A 216 -4.94 30.88 0.57
C ASN A 216 -4.03 29.64 0.54
N TRP A 217 -4.17 28.73 1.49
CA TRP A 217 -3.37 27.53 1.55
C TRP A 217 -4.04 26.36 0.83
N VAL A 218 -3.20 25.58 0.18
CA VAL A 218 -3.55 24.33 -0.50
C VAL A 218 -2.70 23.21 0.08
N VAL A 219 -3.36 22.18 0.58
CA VAL A 219 -2.69 20.93 0.93
C VAL A 219 -2.54 20.13 -0.34
N SER A 220 -1.34 19.67 -0.61
CA SER A 220 -1.04 18.74 -1.70
C SER A 220 -0.55 17.41 -1.16
N LEU A 221 -0.96 16.36 -1.82
CA LEU A 221 -0.60 14.99 -1.55
C LEU A 221 0.02 14.39 -2.81
N GLY A 222 1.19 13.79 -2.66
CA GLY A 222 1.91 13.18 -3.78
C GLY A 222 3.35 13.70 -3.91
N PRO A 223 4.10 13.16 -4.86
CA PRO A 223 3.66 12.27 -5.96
C PRO A 223 3.25 10.87 -5.46
N ILE A 224 2.09 10.40 -5.91
CA ILE A 224 1.64 9.02 -5.72
C ILE A 224 2.04 8.26 -6.97
N TYR A 225 3.00 7.37 -6.84
CA TYR A 225 3.39 6.48 -7.92
C TYR A 225 2.48 5.25 -7.93
N GLN A 226 2.05 4.86 -9.11
CA GLN A 226 1.41 3.55 -9.25
C GLN A 226 2.43 2.48 -8.93
N MET A 227 2.05 1.55 -8.05
CA MET A 227 2.92 0.43 -7.72
C MET A 227 3.12 -0.43 -8.96
N GLN A 228 4.36 -0.51 -9.47
CA GLN A 228 4.71 -1.45 -10.53
C GLN A 228 4.68 -2.86 -9.96
N GLU A 229 3.81 -3.69 -10.52
CA GLU A 229 3.69 -5.09 -10.11
C GLU A 229 5.02 -5.85 -10.30
N TYR A 230 5.73 -5.56 -11.39
CA TYR A 230 6.98 -6.22 -11.74
C TYR A 230 8.09 -5.21 -12.07
N PRO A 231 8.79 -4.67 -11.06
CA PRO A 231 9.92 -3.78 -11.31
C PRO A 231 11.01 -4.51 -12.13
N PRO A 232 11.59 -3.86 -13.16
CA PRO A 232 12.56 -4.50 -14.04
C PRO A 232 13.79 -5.03 -13.31
N GLU A 233 14.22 -4.34 -12.24
CA GLU A 233 15.35 -4.78 -11.41
C GLU A 233 15.06 -6.11 -10.69
N MET A 234 13.84 -6.29 -10.19
CA MET A 234 13.40 -7.50 -9.53
C MET A 234 13.32 -8.67 -10.52
N LEU A 235 12.79 -8.42 -11.73
CA LEU A 235 12.76 -9.43 -12.79
C LEU A 235 14.18 -9.85 -13.20
N LEU A 236 15.09 -8.88 -13.34
CA LEU A 236 16.47 -9.14 -13.70
C LEU A 236 17.19 -9.93 -12.62
N MET A 237 17.10 -9.55 -11.36
CA MET A 237 17.70 -10.28 -10.24
C MET A 237 17.18 -11.71 -10.12
N THR A 238 15.87 -11.89 -10.24
CA THR A 238 15.24 -13.22 -10.18
C THR A 238 15.65 -14.07 -11.38
N GLY A 239 15.74 -13.47 -12.57
CA GLY A 239 16.22 -14.14 -13.78
C GLY A 239 17.68 -14.60 -13.66
N LEU A 240 18.56 -13.75 -13.15
CA LEU A 240 19.97 -14.11 -12.90
C LEU A 240 20.10 -15.23 -11.86
N LEU A 241 19.33 -15.17 -10.80
CA LEU A 241 19.33 -16.21 -9.76
C LEU A 241 18.83 -17.54 -10.33
N ALA A 242 17.76 -17.51 -11.11
CA ALA A 242 17.20 -18.69 -11.78
C ALA A 242 18.21 -19.33 -12.76
N LEU A 243 18.91 -18.50 -13.57
CA LEU A 243 19.96 -18.95 -14.47
C LEU A 243 21.14 -19.59 -13.71
N SER A 244 21.59 -18.96 -12.64
CA SER A 244 22.69 -19.47 -11.81
C SER A 244 22.32 -20.80 -11.16
N LEU A 245 21.12 -20.92 -10.63
CA LEU A 245 20.61 -22.14 -10.00
C LEU A 245 20.46 -23.27 -11.05
N SER A 246 19.91 -22.95 -12.22
CA SER A 246 19.79 -23.90 -13.34
C SER A 246 21.16 -24.41 -13.78
N GLY A 247 22.14 -23.51 -13.96
CA GLY A 247 23.51 -23.87 -14.32
C GLY A 247 24.17 -24.79 -13.30
N LEU A 248 24.01 -24.49 -12.00
CA LEU A 248 24.54 -25.34 -10.91
C LEU A 248 23.90 -26.72 -10.91
N LEU A 249 22.59 -26.82 -11.03
CA LEU A 249 21.88 -28.09 -11.04
C LEU A 249 22.24 -28.93 -12.26
N ILE A 250 22.34 -28.33 -13.44
CA ILE A 250 22.80 -29.01 -14.67
C ILE A 250 24.23 -29.53 -14.50
N TYR A 251 25.13 -28.71 -13.94
CA TYR A 251 26.50 -29.10 -13.66
C TYR A 251 26.58 -30.33 -12.72
N LEU A 252 25.81 -30.31 -11.63
CA LEU A 252 25.76 -31.44 -10.69
C LEU A 252 25.20 -32.71 -11.34
N LEU A 253 24.21 -32.58 -12.20
CA LEU A 253 23.60 -33.69 -12.91
C LEU A 253 24.58 -34.34 -13.90
N VAL A 254 25.31 -33.53 -14.66
CA VAL A 254 26.35 -33.99 -15.58
C VAL A 254 27.48 -34.68 -14.82
N ARG A 255 27.96 -34.09 -13.73
CA ARG A 255 28.99 -34.68 -12.88
C ARG A 255 28.60 -36.02 -12.29
N GLN A 256 27.34 -36.16 -11.83
CA GLN A 256 26.83 -37.47 -11.38
C GLN A 256 26.81 -38.54 -12.47
N LEU A 257 26.48 -38.14 -13.72
CA LEU A 257 26.49 -39.04 -14.87
C LEU A 257 27.92 -39.50 -15.23
N GLU A 258 28.90 -38.59 -15.25
CA GLU A 258 30.31 -38.92 -15.48
C GLU A 258 30.82 -39.91 -14.44
N GLN A 259 30.54 -39.69 -13.16
CA GLN A 259 30.94 -40.62 -12.10
C GLN A 259 30.37 -42.03 -12.24
N ARG A 260 29.09 -42.12 -12.69
CA ARG A 260 28.43 -43.40 -12.95
C ARG A 260 29.01 -44.12 -14.17
N LEU A 261 29.40 -43.39 -15.21
CA LEU A 261 30.03 -43.95 -16.42
C LEU A 261 31.44 -44.48 -16.10
N MET A 262 32.24 -43.72 -15.36
CA MET A 262 33.58 -44.17 -14.92
C MET A 262 33.55 -45.43 -14.05
N ASN A 263 32.52 -45.52 -13.18
CA ASN A 263 32.32 -46.72 -12.35
C ASN A 263 31.90 -47.98 -13.15
N LEU A 264 31.27 -47.78 -14.32
CA LEU A 264 30.89 -48.89 -15.21
C LEU A 264 32.04 -49.34 -16.14
N GLU A 265 32.97 -48.46 -16.47
CA GLU A 265 34.18 -48.79 -17.21
C GLU A 265 35.25 -49.50 -16.36
N SER A 266 35.18 -49.33 -15.03
CA SER A 266 36.12 -49.94 -14.10
C SER A 266 35.65 -51.30 -13.53
N ALA A 267 34.45 -51.78 -13.89
CA ALA A 267 33.87 -53.08 -13.53
C ALA A 267 33.85 -54.05 -14.70
#